data_593c407899eeff6f5a7b61dffeae0a83
#
_entry.id   593c407899eeff6f5a7b61dffeae0a83
#
_cell.length_a   1.000
_cell.length_b   1.000
_cell.length_c   1.000
_cell.angle_alpha   90.00
_cell.angle_beta   90.00
_cell.angle_gamma   90.00
#
_symmetry.space_group_name_H-M   'P 1'
#
loop_
_entity.id
_entity.type
_entity.pdbx_description
1 polymer ?
#
loop_
_entity_poly.entity_id
_entity_poly.type
_entity_poly.pdbx_seq_one_letter_code
_entity_poly.pdbx_strand_id
1 'polypeptide(L)'
;MDEVDGLLRIVDYKTGSDSQTFKDWNQLYFAQEKPQHRKAIAQIFLYSEAVLRLVENGRAQQEGLNWLQPRHNRVQPSLYQLKGMCSNKESYNPLIRFNQTEIEDYATSEIRDSYCHELHEVLLRLFSPDVPFAQTEDEEACRYCAFKAICAR
;
A
#
# COMPACT_ATOMS: atom_id res chain seq x y z
N MET A 1 -12.11 -7.72 -1.02
CA MET A 1 -11.82 -7.89 -2.46
C MET A 1 -13.00 -8.48 -3.17
N ASP A 2 -13.16 -8.13 -4.44
CA ASP A 2 -14.22 -8.59 -5.33
C ASP A 2 -13.71 -8.65 -6.79
N GLU A 3 -14.53 -9.19 -7.70
CA GLU A 3 -14.23 -9.24 -9.13
C GLU A 3 -15.26 -8.41 -9.89
N VAL A 4 -14.80 -7.51 -10.76
CA VAL A 4 -15.63 -6.70 -11.64
C VAL A 4 -15.05 -6.74 -13.03
N ASP A 5 -15.81 -7.24 -14.02
CA ASP A 5 -15.41 -7.35 -15.42
C ASP A 5 -14.07 -8.08 -15.64
N GLY A 6 -13.83 -9.13 -14.84
CA GLY A 6 -12.59 -9.92 -14.89
C GLY A 6 -11.37 -9.26 -14.23
N LEU A 7 -11.56 -8.12 -13.58
CA LEU A 7 -10.54 -7.41 -12.83
C LEU A 7 -10.74 -7.66 -11.33
N LEU A 8 -9.71 -8.15 -10.67
CA LEU A 8 -9.71 -8.36 -9.24
C LEU A 8 -9.45 -7.03 -8.52
N ARG A 9 -10.44 -6.54 -7.76
CA ARG A 9 -10.25 -5.33 -6.96
C ARG A 9 -9.83 -5.67 -5.54
N ILE A 10 -8.72 -5.10 -5.12
CA ILE A 10 -8.29 -5.10 -3.72
C ILE A 10 -8.74 -3.78 -3.12
N VAL A 11 -9.66 -3.87 -2.16
CA VAL A 11 -10.32 -2.69 -1.58
C VAL A 11 -9.88 -2.50 -0.14
N ASP A 12 -9.43 -1.30 0.19
CA ASP A 12 -9.14 -0.88 1.54
C ASP A 12 -10.01 0.33 1.91
N TYR A 13 -10.71 0.25 3.05
CA TYR A 13 -11.58 1.31 3.56
C TYR A 13 -10.89 2.12 4.64
N LYS A 14 -10.82 3.44 4.47
CA LYS A 14 -10.24 4.36 5.43
C LYS A 14 -11.28 5.35 5.96
N THR A 15 -11.33 5.52 7.26
CA THR A 15 -12.16 6.54 7.92
C THR A 15 -11.50 7.92 7.88
N GLY A 16 -10.17 7.96 7.75
CA GLY A 16 -9.38 9.19 7.64
C GLY A 16 -9.32 9.75 6.22
N SER A 17 -8.43 10.73 6.04
CA SER A 17 -8.14 11.38 4.76
C SER A 17 -6.70 11.07 4.32
N ASP A 18 -6.45 9.83 3.92
CA ASP A 18 -5.16 9.44 3.37
C ASP A 18 -5.01 9.94 1.92
N SER A 19 -3.79 10.22 1.50
CA SER A 19 -3.56 10.57 0.10
C SER A 19 -3.68 9.35 -0.80
N GLN A 20 -4.33 9.53 -1.94
CA GLN A 20 -4.40 8.55 -3.03
C GLN A 20 -3.35 8.81 -4.12
N THR A 21 -2.50 9.83 -3.95
CA THR A 21 -1.51 10.21 -4.94
C THR A 21 -0.11 10.18 -4.34
N PHE A 22 0.85 9.69 -5.12
CA PHE A 22 2.27 9.76 -4.81
C PHE A 22 3.06 10.09 -6.09
N LYS A 23 4.28 10.62 -5.91
CA LYS A 23 5.13 11.08 -7.02
C LYS A 23 6.46 10.34 -7.08
N ASP A 24 6.84 9.73 -5.97
CA ASP A 24 8.09 9.02 -5.81
C ASP A 24 7.82 7.75 -4.99
N TRP A 25 8.40 6.64 -5.40
CA TRP A 25 8.29 5.35 -4.73
C TRP A 25 8.83 5.39 -3.30
N ASN A 26 9.87 6.18 -3.05
CA ASN A 26 10.41 6.41 -1.70
C ASN A 26 9.36 6.92 -0.70
N GLN A 27 8.32 7.61 -1.18
CA GLN A 27 7.24 8.13 -0.31
C GLN A 27 6.43 7.01 0.37
N LEU A 28 6.53 5.79 -0.11
CA LEU A 28 5.82 4.66 0.48
C LEU A 28 6.44 4.23 1.82
N TYR A 29 7.77 4.31 1.93
CA TYR A 29 8.50 3.78 3.09
C TYR A 29 9.54 4.72 3.69
N PHE A 30 10.17 5.59 2.89
CA PHE A 30 11.36 6.36 3.27
C PHE A 30 11.14 7.87 3.34
N ALA A 31 9.92 8.35 3.39
CA ALA A 31 9.66 9.80 3.41
C ALA A 31 10.41 10.46 4.58
N GLN A 32 11.43 11.25 4.25
CA GLN A 32 12.26 11.98 5.22
C GLN A 32 11.62 13.30 5.65
N GLU A 33 10.75 13.86 4.85
CA GLU A 33 10.06 15.11 5.16
C GLU A 33 8.62 14.86 5.57
N LYS A 34 8.19 15.63 6.57
CA LYS A 34 6.89 15.59 7.29
C LYS A 34 5.74 14.86 6.62
N PRO A 35 4.86 14.28 7.40
CA PRO A 35 4.21 12.98 7.25
C PRO A 35 3.25 12.95 6.08
N GLN A 36 3.79 12.95 4.91
CA GLN A 36 3.05 12.51 3.75
C GLN A 36 3.28 11.01 3.55
N HIS A 37 3.29 10.30 4.68
CA HIS A 37 3.35 8.84 4.62
C HIS A 37 2.22 8.33 3.74
N ARG A 38 2.61 7.65 2.70
CA ARG A 38 1.67 6.96 1.81
C ARG A 38 1.35 5.55 2.33
N LYS A 39 1.16 5.44 3.67
CA LYS A 39 0.93 4.16 4.36
C LYS A 39 -0.22 3.38 3.76
N ALA A 40 -1.32 4.06 3.44
CA ALA A 40 -2.48 3.41 2.85
C ALA A 40 -2.17 2.85 1.46
N ILE A 41 -1.35 3.57 0.67
CA ILE A 41 -0.91 3.10 -0.66
C ILE A 41 0.05 1.91 -0.50
N ALA A 42 1.06 2.02 0.36
CA ALA A 42 1.99 0.92 0.64
C ALA A 42 1.25 -0.35 1.11
N GLN A 43 0.27 -0.18 1.98
CA GLN A 43 -0.55 -1.27 2.51
C GLN A 43 -1.35 -1.97 1.42
N ILE A 44 -2.04 -1.22 0.57
CA ILE A 44 -2.88 -1.84 -0.47
C ILE A 44 -2.04 -2.49 -1.57
N PHE A 45 -0.86 -1.95 -1.88
CA PHE A 45 0.08 -2.60 -2.79
C PHE A 45 0.63 -3.89 -2.20
N LEU A 46 0.91 -3.93 -0.88
CA LEU A 46 1.31 -5.15 -0.21
C LEU A 46 0.22 -6.24 -0.29
N TYR A 47 -1.05 -5.85 -0.13
CA TYR A 47 -2.17 -6.77 -0.28
C TYR A 47 -2.31 -7.26 -1.73
N SER A 48 -2.13 -6.36 -2.70
CA SER A 48 -2.17 -6.70 -4.12
C SER A 48 -1.08 -7.69 -4.50
N GLU A 49 0.14 -7.47 -4.04
CA GLU A 49 1.26 -8.38 -4.25
C GLU A 49 1.03 -9.75 -3.58
N ALA A 50 0.56 -9.75 -2.33
CA ALA A 50 0.28 -11.00 -1.62
C ALA A 50 -0.78 -11.84 -2.34
N VAL A 51 -1.85 -11.23 -2.83
CA VAL A 51 -2.92 -11.93 -3.56
C VAL A 51 -2.42 -12.45 -4.90
N LEU A 52 -1.68 -11.64 -5.66
CA LEU A 52 -1.09 -12.09 -6.92
C LEU A 52 -0.17 -13.29 -6.74
N ARG A 53 0.69 -13.27 -5.72
CA ARG A 53 1.56 -14.41 -5.40
C ARG A 53 0.78 -15.67 -5.02
N LEU A 54 -0.33 -15.53 -4.30
CA LEU A 54 -1.20 -16.67 -3.99
C LEU A 54 -1.79 -17.30 -5.25
N VAL A 55 -2.22 -16.45 -6.19
CA VAL A 55 -2.75 -16.90 -7.49
C VAL A 55 -1.66 -17.57 -8.34
N GLU A 56 -0.52 -16.91 -8.50
CA GLU A 56 0.62 -17.38 -9.31
C GLU A 56 1.19 -18.71 -8.78
N ASN A 57 1.26 -18.87 -7.47
CA ASN A 57 1.79 -20.07 -6.84
C ASN A 57 0.74 -21.19 -6.65
N GLY A 58 -0.50 -20.98 -7.09
CA GLY A 58 -1.59 -21.94 -6.93
C GLY A 58 -1.98 -22.20 -5.47
N ARG A 59 -1.64 -21.29 -4.55
CA ARG A 59 -1.88 -21.44 -3.10
C ARG A 59 -3.18 -20.82 -2.60
N ALA A 60 -3.89 -20.11 -3.45
CA ALA A 60 -5.12 -19.41 -3.07
C ALA A 60 -6.16 -20.33 -2.41
N GLN A 61 -6.30 -21.55 -2.90
CA GLN A 61 -7.22 -22.54 -2.34
C GLN A 61 -6.79 -23.01 -0.93
N GLN A 62 -5.49 -23.15 -0.68
CA GLN A 62 -4.97 -23.54 0.64
C GLN A 62 -5.24 -22.48 1.70
N GLU A 63 -5.30 -21.23 1.30
CA GLU A 63 -5.63 -20.09 2.17
C GLU A 63 -7.15 -19.81 2.26
N GLY A 64 -7.98 -20.73 1.79
CA GLY A 64 -9.45 -20.58 1.84
C GLY A 64 -10.04 -19.63 0.80
N LEU A 65 -9.24 -19.18 -0.17
CA LEU A 65 -9.68 -18.27 -1.24
C LEU A 65 -10.05 -19.05 -2.50
N ASN A 66 -10.98 -20.00 -2.36
CA ASN A 66 -11.36 -20.98 -3.40
C ASN A 66 -11.89 -20.36 -4.71
N TRP A 67 -12.35 -19.11 -4.64
CA TRP A 67 -12.85 -18.38 -5.80
C TRP A 67 -11.75 -17.73 -6.64
N LEU A 68 -10.54 -17.54 -6.07
CA LEU A 68 -9.38 -17.02 -6.79
C LEU A 68 -8.81 -18.11 -7.73
N GLN A 69 -8.62 -17.74 -8.97
CA GLN A 69 -8.16 -18.62 -10.04
C GLN A 69 -7.01 -17.98 -10.81
N PRO A 70 -6.22 -18.75 -11.60
CA PRO A 70 -5.11 -18.20 -12.40
C PRO A 70 -5.50 -17.07 -13.37
N ARG A 71 -6.78 -16.97 -13.76
CA ARG A 71 -7.27 -15.86 -14.58
C ARG A 71 -7.26 -14.51 -13.86
N HIS A 72 -7.24 -14.49 -12.51
CA HIS A 72 -7.18 -13.28 -11.69
C HIS A 72 -5.74 -12.73 -11.63
N ASN A 73 -5.17 -12.49 -12.81
CA ASN A 73 -3.81 -11.98 -12.96
C ASN A 73 -3.73 -10.46 -13.15
N ARG A 74 -4.89 -9.78 -13.11
CA ARG A 74 -5.00 -8.32 -13.10
C ARG A 74 -5.60 -7.86 -11.79
N VAL A 75 -4.96 -6.89 -11.16
CA VAL A 75 -5.34 -6.42 -9.82
C VAL A 75 -5.45 -4.92 -9.78
N GLN A 76 -6.62 -4.42 -9.39
CA GLN A 76 -6.87 -3.00 -9.19
C GLN A 76 -6.83 -2.65 -7.70
N PRO A 77 -5.79 -1.94 -7.23
CA PRO A 77 -5.75 -1.41 -5.87
C PRO A 77 -6.72 -0.22 -5.74
N SER A 78 -7.67 -0.30 -4.81
CA SER A 78 -8.73 0.70 -4.66
C SER A 78 -8.84 1.16 -3.21
N LEU A 79 -8.61 2.45 -2.97
CA LEU A 79 -8.62 3.06 -1.65
C LEU A 79 -9.92 3.86 -1.47
N TYR A 80 -10.83 3.35 -0.63
CA TYR A 80 -12.10 3.99 -0.35
C TYR A 80 -12.02 4.80 0.95
N GLN A 81 -12.09 6.12 0.83
CA GLN A 81 -12.14 7.03 1.96
C GLN A 81 -13.58 7.39 2.27
N LEU A 82 -14.11 6.91 3.39
CA LEU A 82 -15.52 7.08 3.76
C LEU A 82 -15.90 8.56 3.81
N LYS A 83 -15.03 9.42 4.33
CA LYS A 83 -15.28 10.86 4.39
C LYS A 83 -15.39 11.49 3.00
N GLY A 84 -14.52 11.11 2.08
CA GLY A 84 -14.56 11.58 0.69
C GLY A 84 -15.81 11.09 -0.06
N MET A 85 -16.17 9.82 0.15
CA MET A 85 -17.39 9.23 -0.44
C MET A 85 -18.66 9.91 0.04
N CYS A 86 -18.74 10.29 1.32
CA CYS A 86 -19.91 10.99 1.87
C CYS A 86 -20.04 12.42 1.36
N SER A 87 -18.91 13.06 1.02
CA SER A 87 -18.89 14.45 0.55
C SER A 87 -19.14 14.56 -0.97
N ASN A 88 -18.76 13.55 -1.76
CA ASN A 88 -18.78 13.59 -3.23
C ASN A 88 -19.21 12.24 -3.81
N LYS A 89 -20.46 11.83 -3.54
CA LYS A 89 -20.97 10.49 -3.89
C LYS A 89 -20.91 10.16 -5.39
N GLU A 90 -21.11 11.15 -6.25
CA GLU A 90 -21.22 10.94 -7.71
C GLU A 90 -19.88 10.95 -8.46
N SER A 91 -18.81 11.47 -7.84
CA SER A 91 -17.50 11.65 -8.48
C SER A 91 -16.32 11.08 -7.70
N TYR A 92 -16.57 10.28 -6.66
CA TYR A 92 -15.50 9.70 -5.88
C TYR A 92 -14.75 8.63 -6.70
N ASN A 93 -13.44 8.84 -6.89
CA ASN A 93 -12.57 7.91 -7.57
C ASN A 93 -11.65 7.22 -6.56
N PRO A 94 -11.76 5.88 -6.38
CA PRO A 94 -10.94 5.13 -5.42
C PRO A 94 -9.56 4.78 -5.93
N LEU A 95 -9.22 5.10 -7.19
CA LEU A 95 -7.96 4.70 -7.81
C LEU A 95 -6.77 5.46 -7.22
N ILE A 96 -5.67 4.76 -7.09
CA ILE A 96 -4.38 5.33 -6.72
C ILE A 96 -3.75 5.96 -7.96
N ARG A 97 -3.04 7.06 -7.77
CA ARG A 97 -2.36 7.80 -8.84
C ARG A 97 -0.86 7.90 -8.58
N PHE A 98 -0.10 7.52 -9.57
CA PHE A 98 1.33 7.81 -9.64
C PHE A 98 1.58 8.93 -10.66
N ASN A 99 2.17 10.05 -10.24
CA ASN A 99 2.39 11.22 -11.08
C ASN A 99 1.13 11.67 -11.86
N GLN A 100 -0.04 11.68 -11.21
CA GLN A 100 -1.35 12.00 -11.78
C GLN A 100 -1.97 10.92 -12.70
N THR A 101 -1.23 9.86 -13.03
CA THR A 101 -1.73 8.73 -13.82
C THR A 101 -2.38 7.71 -12.90
N GLU A 102 -3.57 7.27 -13.22
CA GLU A 102 -4.31 6.25 -12.47
C GLU A 102 -3.68 4.88 -12.65
N ILE A 103 -3.56 4.14 -11.55
CA ILE A 103 -3.09 2.76 -11.54
C ILE A 103 -4.31 1.86 -11.62
N GLU A 104 -4.67 1.47 -12.83
CA GLU A 104 -5.80 0.58 -13.09
C GLU A 104 -5.45 -0.88 -12.86
N ASP A 105 -4.18 -1.24 -13.03
CA ASP A 105 -3.69 -2.60 -12.85
C ASP A 105 -2.30 -2.59 -12.19
N TYR A 106 -2.26 -3.11 -10.97
CA TYR A 106 -1.02 -3.27 -10.21
C TYR A 106 -0.08 -4.32 -10.84
N ALA A 107 -0.63 -5.31 -11.56
CA ALA A 107 0.15 -6.42 -12.10
C ALA A 107 1.01 -6.03 -13.32
N THR A 108 0.91 -4.78 -13.80
CA THR A 108 1.83 -4.29 -14.84
C THR A 108 3.27 -4.29 -14.33
N SER A 109 4.22 -4.69 -15.17
CA SER A 109 5.63 -4.78 -14.79
C SER A 109 6.17 -3.45 -14.25
N GLU A 110 5.80 -2.33 -14.84
CA GLU A 110 6.24 -1.01 -14.39
C GLU A 110 5.86 -0.72 -12.92
N ILE A 111 4.62 -0.98 -12.54
CA ILE A 111 4.12 -0.70 -11.20
C ILE A 111 4.60 -1.77 -10.20
N ARG A 112 4.44 -3.03 -10.56
CA ARG A 112 4.77 -4.16 -9.69
C ARG A 112 6.25 -4.24 -9.39
N ASP A 113 7.09 -4.15 -10.41
CA ASP A 113 8.55 -4.25 -10.25
C ASP A 113 9.09 -3.08 -9.42
N SER A 114 8.59 -1.85 -9.68
CA SER A 114 8.96 -0.68 -8.89
C SER A 114 8.58 -0.83 -7.42
N TYR A 115 7.36 -1.28 -7.14
CA TYR A 115 6.92 -1.53 -5.77
C TYR A 115 7.73 -2.64 -5.08
N CYS A 116 7.94 -3.77 -5.77
CA CYS A 116 8.71 -4.89 -5.22
C CYS A 116 10.16 -4.49 -4.95
N HIS A 117 10.75 -3.64 -5.80
CA HIS A 117 12.08 -3.09 -5.57
C HIS A 117 12.13 -2.27 -4.27
N GLU A 118 11.23 -1.33 -4.09
CA GLU A 118 11.16 -0.50 -2.87
C GLU A 118 10.91 -1.33 -1.61
N LEU A 119 10.01 -2.30 -1.68
CA LEU A 119 9.76 -3.22 -0.58
C LEU A 119 11.01 -4.02 -0.23
N HIS A 120 11.75 -4.49 -1.23
CA HIS A 120 13.01 -5.21 -1.03
C HIS A 120 14.06 -4.34 -0.32
N GLU A 121 14.24 -3.10 -0.77
CA GLU A 121 15.16 -2.14 -0.14
C GLU A 121 14.82 -1.87 1.33
N VAL A 122 13.52 -1.72 1.64
CA VAL A 122 13.06 -1.57 3.02
C VAL A 122 13.43 -2.79 3.87
N LEU A 123 13.18 -3.99 3.35
CA LEU A 123 13.47 -5.23 4.06
C LEU A 123 14.97 -5.43 4.25
N LEU A 124 15.79 -5.14 3.23
CA LEU A 124 17.24 -5.17 3.35
C LEU A 124 17.74 -4.26 4.46
N ARG A 125 17.24 -3.02 4.52
CA ARG A 125 17.62 -2.08 5.59
C ARG A 125 17.14 -2.53 6.96
N LEU A 126 15.90 -3.04 7.05
CA LEU A 126 15.31 -3.48 8.32
C LEU A 126 16.08 -4.65 8.94
N PHE A 127 16.55 -5.57 8.10
CA PHE A 127 17.26 -6.78 8.55
C PHE A 127 18.78 -6.68 8.41
N SER A 128 19.33 -5.54 8.01
CA SER A 128 20.78 -5.35 7.93
C SER A 128 21.38 -5.22 9.32
N PRO A 129 22.39 -6.02 9.67
CA PRO A 129 23.12 -5.86 10.92
C PRO A 129 23.96 -4.59 10.97
N ASP A 130 24.25 -4.00 9.80
CA ASP A 130 25.11 -2.82 9.67
C ASP A 130 24.33 -1.51 9.79
N VAL A 131 23.00 -1.57 9.78
CA VAL A 131 22.13 -0.39 9.92
C VAL A 131 21.49 -0.40 11.30
N PRO A 132 22.01 0.38 12.25
CA PRO A 132 21.45 0.43 13.59
C PRO A 132 20.06 1.10 13.57
N PHE A 133 19.21 0.66 14.48
CA PHE A 133 17.97 1.40 14.77
C PHE A 133 18.31 2.74 15.39
N ALA A 134 17.88 3.82 14.76
CA ALA A 134 18.06 5.17 15.24
C ALA A 134 16.74 5.76 15.72
N GLN A 135 16.82 6.62 16.71
CA GLN A 135 15.67 7.40 17.18
C GLN A 135 15.26 8.39 16.07
N THR A 136 13.95 8.54 15.83
CA THR A 136 13.47 9.53 14.87
C THR A 136 13.79 10.96 15.32
N GLU A 137 14.12 11.83 14.39
CA GLU A 137 14.27 13.27 14.64
C GLU A 137 12.91 13.99 14.61
N ASP A 138 11.87 13.36 14.06
CA ASP A 138 10.52 13.89 14.02
C ASP A 138 9.81 13.73 15.38
N GLU A 139 9.77 14.80 16.15
CA GLU A 139 9.09 14.83 17.46
C GLU A 139 7.57 14.67 17.37
N GLU A 140 6.95 15.07 16.23
CA GLU A 140 5.52 14.88 16.02
C GLU A 140 5.17 13.39 15.89
N ALA A 141 6.05 12.57 15.33
CA ALA A 141 5.89 11.12 15.30
C ALA A 141 5.86 10.51 16.71
N CYS A 142 6.52 11.17 17.67
CA CYS A 142 6.56 10.74 19.06
C CYS A 142 5.34 11.15 19.88
N ARG A 143 4.56 12.13 19.42
CA ARG A 143 3.45 12.72 20.18
C ARG A 143 2.44 11.69 20.72
N TYR A 144 2.11 10.69 19.91
CA TYR A 144 1.17 9.62 20.26
C TYR A 144 1.83 8.24 20.33
N CYS A 145 3.16 8.19 20.37
CA CYS A 145 3.90 6.94 20.47
C CYS A 145 3.77 6.33 21.86
N ALA A 146 3.31 5.09 21.94
CA ALA A 146 3.21 4.38 23.22
C ALA A 146 4.59 4.12 23.87
N PHE A 147 5.66 4.18 23.10
CA PHE A 147 7.03 3.90 23.53
C PHE A 147 7.89 5.14 23.75
N LYS A 148 7.31 6.35 23.70
CA LYS A 148 8.07 7.61 23.84
C LYS A 148 8.90 7.68 25.12
N ALA A 149 8.45 7.07 26.21
CA ALA A 149 9.18 7.04 27.48
C ALA A 149 10.51 6.26 27.38
N ILE A 150 10.59 5.23 26.53
CA ILE A 150 11.82 4.47 26.28
C ILE A 150 12.84 5.35 25.55
N CYS A 151 12.34 6.26 24.71
CA CYS A 151 13.16 7.20 23.96
C CYS A 151 13.49 8.48 24.74
N ALA A 152 13.07 8.61 25.99
CA ALA A 152 13.20 9.82 26.82
C ALA A 152 12.59 11.06 26.16
N ARG A 153 11.43 10.94 25.49
CA ARG A 153 10.70 12.00 24.80
C ARG A 153 9.28 12.20 25.32
#